data_84ee448361b7d2dee773b4cc93f43a22
#
_entry.id   84ee448361b7d2dee773b4cc93f43a22
#
_cell.length_a   1.000
_cell.length_b   1.000
_cell.length_c   1.000
_cell.angle_alpha   90.00
_cell.angle_beta   90.00
_cell.angle_gamma   90.00
#
_symmetry.space_group_name_H-M   'P 1'
#
loop_
_entity.id
_entity.type
_entity.pdbx_description
1 polymer ?
#
loop_
_entity_poly.entity_id
_entity_poly.type
_entity_poly.pdbx_seq_one_letter_code
_entity_poly.pdbx_strand_id
1 'polypeptide(L)'
;MDRERYASGTEWESTVGYSRAIRAGNEIHVSGTTATDDDGQVVAPGDPHAQTVRAIENVETALSALDAALSDVVRTRLFVTDIDDWEAIGRAHGDAFADVRPATTMVQVERLIDPEMLVEVEAVARD
;
A
#
# COMPACT_ATOMS: atom_id res chain seq x y z
N MET A 1 -17.01 -6.17 -18.84
CA MET A 1 -16.82 -5.90 -17.39
C MET A 1 -16.36 -4.46 -17.22
N ASP A 2 -17.10 -3.71 -16.43
CA ASP A 2 -16.76 -2.33 -16.14
C ASP A 2 -15.59 -2.25 -15.19
N ARG A 3 -14.80 -1.21 -15.33
CA ARG A 3 -13.66 -0.93 -14.45
C ARG A 3 -13.80 0.44 -13.86
N GLU A 4 -13.55 0.53 -12.57
CA GLU A 4 -13.48 1.79 -11.84
C GLU A 4 -12.05 2.02 -11.39
N ARG A 5 -11.60 3.27 -11.46
CA ARG A 5 -10.23 3.63 -11.11
C ARG A 5 -10.24 4.72 -10.06
N TYR A 6 -9.27 4.64 -9.17
CA TYR A 6 -8.99 5.68 -8.19
C TYR A 6 -7.62 6.28 -8.48
N ALA A 7 -7.56 7.60 -8.53
CA ALA A 7 -6.33 8.35 -8.71
C ALA A 7 -6.10 9.21 -7.46
N SER A 8 -4.89 9.17 -6.91
CA SER A 8 -4.53 10.01 -5.77
C SER A 8 -4.04 11.40 -6.20
N GLY A 9 -3.87 11.62 -7.52
CA GLY A 9 -3.45 12.91 -8.06
C GLY A 9 -1.94 13.10 -8.12
N THR A 10 -1.15 12.05 -7.92
CA THR A 10 0.30 12.16 -8.05
C THR A 10 0.70 12.25 -9.53
N GLU A 11 1.81 12.95 -9.81
CA GLU A 11 2.35 13.04 -11.17
C GLU A 11 2.79 11.68 -11.73
N TRP A 12 3.17 10.73 -10.85
CA TRP A 12 3.59 9.40 -11.26
C TRP A 12 2.50 8.66 -12.03
N GLU A 13 1.26 8.79 -11.59
CA GLU A 13 0.13 8.07 -12.17
C GLU A 13 -0.09 8.45 -13.62
N SER A 14 -0.11 9.74 -13.93
CA SER A 14 -0.32 10.20 -15.30
C SER A 14 0.91 9.98 -16.16
N THR A 15 2.11 10.19 -15.63
CA THR A 15 3.36 10.06 -16.38
C THR A 15 3.64 8.61 -16.75
N VAL A 16 3.46 7.69 -15.81
CA VAL A 16 3.73 6.27 -16.03
C VAL A 16 2.54 5.56 -16.68
N GLY A 17 1.34 6.06 -16.48
CA GLY A 17 0.13 5.48 -17.08
C GLY A 17 -0.51 4.41 -16.22
N TYR A 18 -0.66 4.68 -14.91
CA TYR A 18 -1.32 3.75 -14.01
C TYR A 18 -2.31 4.46 -13.08
N SER A 19 -3.16 3.68 -12.43
CA SER A 19 -4.09 4.15 -11.42
C SER A 19 -3.58 3.76 -10.03
N ARG A 20 -3.95 4.51 -9.00
CA ARG A 20 -3.62 4.16 -7.62
C ARG A 20 -4.30 2.86 -7.20
N ALA A 21 -5.51 2.64 -7.70
CA ALA A 21 -6.22 1.37 -7.53
C ALA A 21 -7.22 1.20 -8.68
N ILE A 22 -7.57 -0.04 -8.95
CA ILE A 22 -8.55 -0.38 -9.99
C ILE A 22 -9.45 -1.50 -9.50
N ARG A 23 -10.75 -1.34 -9.71
CA ARG A 23 -11.75 -2.39 -9.52
C ARG A 23 -12.09 -2.99 -10.87
N ALA A 24 -12.06 -4.32 -10.94
CA ALA A 24 -12.51 -5.10 -12.09
C ALA A 24 -13.46 -6.18 -11.55
N GLY A 25 -14.76 -5.93 -11.68
CA GLY A 25 -15.77 -6.81 -11.08
C GLY A 25 -15.69 -6.77 -9.56
N ASN A 26 -15.45 -7.91 -8.95
CA ASN A 26 -15.33 -8.03 -7.48
C ASN A 26 -13.87 -8.05 -7.00
N GLU A 27 -12.91 -7.80 -7.87
CA GLU A 27 -11.50 -7.69 -7.51
C GLU A 27 -11.04 -6.25 -7.54
N ILE A 28 -10.26 -5.86 -6.53
CA ILE A 28 -9.63 -4.55 -6.46
C ILE A 28 -8.12 -4.75 -6.30
N HIS A 29 -7.36 -4.10 -7.16
CA HIS A 29 -5.90 -4.12 -7.11
C HIS A 29 -5.41 -2.73 -6.73
N VAL A 30 -4.63 -2.67 -5.67
CA VAL A 30 -4.01 -1.42 -5.20
C VAL A 30 -2.54 -1.45 -5.59
N SER A 31 -2.11 -0.43 -6.33
CA SER A 31 -0.73 -0.27 -6.75
C SER A 31 0.19 -0.12 -5.55
N GLY A 32 1.48 -0.33 -5.75
CA GLY A 32 2.48 -0.07 -4.73
C GLY A 32 2.27 1.30 -4.09
N THR A 33 2.12 1.32 -2.77
CA THR A 33 1.69 2.48 -2.00
C THR A 33 2.69 2.74 -0.89
N THR A 34 3.13 3.98 -0.78
CA THR A 34 4.15 4.40 0.19
C THR A 34 3.57 5.36 1.22
N ALA A 35 4.39 5.71 2.21
CA ALA A 35 3.99 6.59 3.30
C ALA A 35 4.09 8.05 2.87
N THR A 36 3.10 8.52 2.13
CA THR A 36 3.03 9.91 1.68
C THR A 36 1.81 10.59 2.27
N ASP A 37 1.92 11.91 2.47
CA ASP A 37 0.78 12.73 2.87
C ASP A 37 -0.01 13.22 1.65
N ASP A 38 -1.02 14.05 1.88
CA ASP A 38 -1.89 14.54 0.80
C ASP A 38 -1.15 15.47 -0.19
N ASP A 39 0.00 15.99 0.19
CA ASP A 39 0.85 16.82 -0.67
C ASP A 39 1.93 16.00 -1.38
N GLY A 40 1.94 14.68 -1.18
CA GLY A 40 2.91 13.79 -1.80
C GLY A 40 4.26 13.74 -1.09
N GLN A 41 4.37 14.32 0.11
CA GLN A 41 5.60 14.31 0.89
C GLN A 41 5.74 13.02 1.67
N VAL A 42 6.95 12.46 1.71
CA VAL A 42 7.23 11.28 2.53
C VAL A 42 7.11 11.63 4.01
N VAL A 43 6.33 10.84 4.75
CA VAL A 43 6.15 11.03 6.18
C VAL A 43 7.08 10.11 6.97
N ALA A 44 7.39 10.51 8.19
CA ALA A 44 8.17 9.72 9.16
C ALA A 44 9.48 9.15 8.58
N PRO A 45 10.35 9.97 7.97
CA PRO A 45 11.63 9.46 7.49
C PRO A 45 12.40 8.75 8.62
N GLY A 46 12.98 7.59 8.31
CA GLY A 46 13.74 6.81 9.28
C GLY A 46 12.92 5.93 10.23
N ASP A 47 11.59 5.97 10.15
CA ASP A 47 10.71 5.20 11.03
C ASP A 47 9.92 4.16 10.23
N PRO A 48 10.39 2.90 10.16
CA PRO A 48 9.73 1.88 9.34
C PRO A 48 8.34 1.51 9.85
N HIS A 49 8.09 1.52 11.15
CA HIS A 49 6.77 1.24 11.70
C HIS A 49 5.76 2.32 11.30
N ALA A 50 6.09 3.58 11.55
CA ALA A 50 5.20 4.70 11.22
C ALA A 50 4.95 4.79 9.72
N GLN A 51 5.97 4.54 8.90
CA GLN A 51 5.78 4.52 7.45
C GLN A 51 4.84 3.39 7.01
N THR A 52 4.95 2.21 7.63
CA THR A 52 4.05 1.11 7.30
C THR A 52 2.61 1.43 7.68
N VAL A 53 2.40 2.03 8.86
CA VAL A 53 1.07 2.48 9.28
C VAL A 53 0.49 3.44 8.24
N ARG A 54 1.25 4.45 7.83
CA ARG A 54 0.76 5.44 6.86
C ARG A 54 0.52 4.83 5.48
N ALA A 55 1.40 3.96 5.01
CA ALA A 55 1.22 3.29 3.72
C ALA A 55 -0.08 2.47 3.70
N ILE A 56 -0.37 1.75 4.79
CA ILE A 56 -1.61 0.97 4.90
C ILE A 56 -2.83 1.88 4.98
N GLU A 57 -2.74 3.01 5.67
CA GLU A 57 -3.82 4.01 5.66
C GLU A 57 -4.10 4.51 4.24
N ASN A 58 -3.07 4.72 3.44
CA ASN A 58 -3.23 5.13 2.05
C ASN A 58 -3.85 4.01 1.20
N VAL A 59 -3.51 2.75 1.48
CA VAL A 59 -4.16 1.59 0.86
C VAL A 59 -5.64 1.57 1.22
N GLU A 60 -5.97 1.78 2.48
CA GLU A 60 -7.36 1.82 2.95
C GLU A 60 -8.17 2.92 2.26
N THR A 61 -7.57 4.09 2.09
CA THR A 61 -8.21 5.20 1.38
C THR A 61 -8.55 4.81 -0.06
N ALA A 62 -7.62 4.15 -0.75
CA ALA A 62 -7.82 3.70 -2.12
C ALA A 62 -8.93 2.64 -2.20
N LEU A 63 -8.93 1.68 -1.27
CA LEU A 63 -9.97 0.66 -1.20
C LEU A 63 -11.35 1.30 -0.94
N SER A 64 -11.43 2.21 0.01
CA SER A 64 -12.67 2.88 0.37
C SER A 64 -13.25 3.66 -0.82
N ALA A 65 -12.40 4.29 -1.62
CA ALA A 65 -12.83 5.01 -2.82
C ALA A 65 -13.47 4.07 -3.86
N LEU A 66 -13.18 2.77 -3.78
CA LEU A 66 -13.72 1.75 -4.68
C LEU A 66 -14.67 0.79 -3.95
N ASP A 67 -15.27 1.25 -2.86
CA ASP A 67 -16.30 0.54 -2.08
C ASP A 67 -15.82 -0.77 -1.46
N ALA A 68 -14.55 -0.81 -1.05
CA ALA A 68 -13.97 -1.96 -0.35
C ALA A 68 -13.31 -1.49 0.95
N ALA A 69 -12.90 -2.45 1.76
CA ALA A 69 -12.29 -2.21 3.07
C ALA A 69 -11.08 -3.12 3.26
N LEU A 70 -10.28 -2.84 4.29
CA LEU A 70 -9.15 -3.71 4.64
C LEU A 70 -9.59 -5.14 4.90
N SER A 71 -10.82 -5.35 5.41
CA SER A 71 -11.36 -6.69 5.63
C SER A 71 -11.57 -7.50 4.36
N ASP A 72 -11.57 -6.85 3.19
CA ASP A 72 -11.70 -7.52 1.90
C ASP A 72 -10.35 -7.94 1.30
N VAL A 73 -9.25 -7.55 1.93
CA VAL A 73 -7.90 -7.83 1.41
C VAL A 73 -7.58 -9.31 1.54
N VAL A 74 -7.16 -9.91 0.45
CA VAL A 74 -6.78 -11.34 0.40
C VAL A 74 -5.27 -11.52 0.22
N ARG A 75 -4.56 -10.49 -0.22
CA ARG A 75 -3.13 -10.55 -0.43
C ARG A 75 -2.49 -9.18 -0.22
N THR A 76 -1.33 -9.19 0.47
CA THR A 76 -0.45 -8.03 0.51
C THR A 76 0.96 -8.43 0.09
N ARG A 77 1.69 -7.49 -0.50
CA ARG A 77 3.13 -7.63 -0.74
C ARG A 77 3.82 -6.37 -0.22
N LEU A 78 4.87 -6.58 0.58
CA LEU A 78 5.63 -5.49 1.16
C LEU A 78 7.05 -5.52 0.59
N PHE A 79 7.45 -4.40 0.03
CA PHE A 79 8.79 -4.19 -0.49
C PHE A 79 9.51 -3.27 0.49
N VAL A 80 10.57 -3.76 1.11
CA VAL A 80 11.26 -3.04 2.18
C VAL A 80 12.72 -2.81 1.80
N THR A 81 13.31 -1.71 2.25
CA THR A 81 14.71 -1.39 1.92
C THR A 81 15.68 -2.05 2.90
N ASP A 82 15.19 -2.51 4.05
CA ASP A 82 16.00 -3.24 5.03
C ASP A 82 15.15 -4.34 5.67
N ILE A 83 15.44 -5.59 5.32
CA ILE A 83 14.66 -6.72 5.83
C ILE A 83 14.82 -6.91 7.35
N ASP A 84 15.86 -6.34 7.95
CA ASP A 84 16.04 -6.40 9.40
C ASP A 84 14.99 -5.57 10.14
N ASP A 85 14.27 -4.67 9.45
CA ASP A 85 13.14 -3.92 10.00
C ASP A 85 11.84 -4.72 10.01
N TRP A 86 11.86 -6.00 9.67
CA TRP A 86 10.65 -6.82 9.47
C TRP A 86 9.75 -6.88 10.71
N GLU A 87 10.33 -6.84 11.91
CA GLU A 87 9.52 -6.89 13.14
C GLU A 87 8.68 -5.61 13.31
N ALA A 88 9.27 -4.45 13.11
CA ALA A 88 8.57 -3.17 13.22
C ALA A 88 7.50 -3.05 12.13
N ILE A 89 7.86 -3.39 10.89
CA ILE A 89 6.94 -3.38 9.75
C ILE A 89 5.83 -4.40 9.95
N GLY A 90 6.19 -5.60 10.40
CA GLY A 90 5.24 -6.69 10.66
C GLY A 90 4.25 -6.37 11.75
N ARG A 91 4.65 -5.64 12.81
CA ARG A 91 3.72 -5.21 13.85
C ARG A 91 2.68 -4.23 13.30
N ALA A 92 3.10 -3.28 12.49
CA ALA A 92 2.17 -2.34 11.86
C ALA A 92 1.19 -3.05 10.94
N HIS A 93 1.67 -3.99 10.14
CA HIS A 93 0.83 -4.81 9.27
C HIS A 93 -0.12 -5.67 10.10
N GLY A 94 0.39 -6.30 11.15
CA GLY A 94 -0.41 -7.14 12.05
C GLY A 94 -1.54 -6.37 12.73
N ASP A 95 -1.26 -5.14 13.18
CA ASP A 95 -2.30 -4.30 13.81
C ASP A 95 -3.44 -3.99 12.82
N ALA A 96 -3.11 -3.76 11.56
CA ALA A 96 -4.11 -3.45 10.54
C ALA A 96 -4.89 -4.69 10.07
N PHE A 97 -4.24 -5.85 10.01
CA PHE A 97 -4.78 -7.05 9.38
C PHE A 97 -4.97 -8.24 10.32
N ALA A 98 -4.91 -8.03 11.65
CA ALA A 98 -4.94 -9.12 12.63
C ALA A 98 -6.14 -10.07 12.46
N ASP A 99 -7.31 -9.53 12.16
CA ASP A 99 -8.54 -10.29 12.00
C ASP A 99 -8.78 -10.75 10.55
N VAL A 100 -7.99 -10.25 9.62
CA VAL A 100 -8.13 -10.54 8.18
C VAL A 100 -7.15 -11.62 7.75
N ARG A 101 -5.90 -11.47 8.14
CA ARG A 101 -4.80 -12.40 7.88
C ARG A 101 -4.66 -12.77 6.41
N PRO A 102 -4.43 -11.78 5.53
CA PRO A 102 -4.25 -12.04 4.11
C PRO A 102 -2.97 -12.84 3.85
N ALA A 103 -2.91 -13.49 2.70
CA ALA A 103 -1.64 -14.05 2.23
C ALA A 103 -0.65 -12.91 2.04
N THR A 104 0.54 -12.99 2.62
CA THR A 104 1.49 -11.88 2.68
C THR A 104 2.90 -12.33 2.33
N THR A 105 3.60 -11.49 1.57
CA THR A 105 5.02 -11.69 1.25
C THR A 105 5.76 -10.38 1.54
N MET A 106 6.93 -10.49 2.16
CA MET A 106 7.82 -9.36 2.39
C MET A 106 9.17 -9.67 1.75
N VAL A 107 9.68 -8.74 0.95
CA VAL A 107 10.99 -8.89 0.30
C VAL A 107 11.79 -7.60 0.44
N GLN A 108 13.10 -7.75 0.55
CA GLN A 108 14.00 -6.61 0.52
C GLN A 108 14.27 -6.21 -0.92
N VAL A 109 14.22 -4.91 -1.18
CA VAL A 109 14.64 -4.31 -2.45
C VAL A 109 15.77 -3.34 -2.17
N GLU A 110 16.56 -3.03 -3.19
CA GLU A 110 17.71 -2.16 -3.01
C GLU A 110 17.29 -0.74 -2.64
N ARG A 111 16.24 -0.23 -3.30
CA ARG A 111 15.69 1.10 -3.00
C ARG A 111 14.29 1.24 -3.59
N LEU A 112 13.59 2.26 -3.14
CA LEU A 112 12.32 2.70 -3.69
C LEU A 112 12.53 4.00 -4.46
N ILE A 113 11.46 4.57 -5.01
CA ILE A 113 11.57 5.75 -5.89
C ILE A 113 12.15 6.98 -5.19
N ASP A 114 11.93 7.10 -3.88
CA ASP A 114 12.48 8.17 -3.05
C ASP A 114 13.35 7.52 -1.95
N PRO A 115 14.57 8.03 -1.71
CA PRO A 115 15.47 7.42 -0.71
C PRO A 115 14.94 7.47 0.72
N GLU A 116 13.97 8.31 1.03
CA GLU A 116 13.34 8.35 2.34
C GLU A 116 12.22 7.32 2.51
N MET A 117 11.80 6.68 1.45
CA MET A 117 10.80 5.61 1.50
C MET A 117 11.46 4.31 1.96
N LEU A 118 10.93 3.73 3.04
CA LEU A 118 11.44 2.50 3.64
C LEU A 118 10.58 1.28 3.31
N VAL A 119 9.33 1.49 2.92
CA VAL A 119 8.37 0.41 2.67
C VAL A 119 7.37 0.84 1.60
N GLU A 120 7.00 -0.12 0.77
CA GLU A 120 5.93 0.02 -0.22
C GLU A 120 5.01 -1.18 -0.10
N VAL A 121 3.70 -0.96 -0.11
CA VAL A 121 2.69 -1.99 0.12
C VAL A 121 1.76 -2.09 -1.09
N GLU A 122 1.62 -3.29 -1.63
CA GLU A 122 0.58 -3.62 -2.61
C GLU A 122 -0.52 -4.43 -1.92
N ALA A 123 -1.72 -4.32 -2.43
CA ALA A 123 -2.84 -5.13 -1.92
C ALA A 123 -3.74 -5.58 -3.05
N VAL A 124 -4.33 -6.75 -2.86
CA VAL A 124 -5.42 -7.27 -3.68
C VAL A 124 -6.58 -7.55 -2.73
N ALA A 125 -7.74 -7.02 -3.06
CA ALA A 125 -8.97 -7.24 -2.30
C ALA A 125 -10.02 -7.90 -3.19
N ARG A 126 -10.94 -8.60 -2.54
CA ARG A 126 -12.05 -9.26 -3.24
C ARG A 126 -13.29 -9.18 -2.36
N ASP A 127 -14.40 -8.68 -2.91
CA ASP A 127 -15.66 -8.57 -2.17
C ASP A 127 -16.82 -9.33 -2.84
#